data_bbe66f72f15a21acbf2820f685fe1558
#
_entry.id   bbe66f72f15a21acbf2820f685fe1558
#
_cell.length_a   1.000
_cell.length_b   1.000
_cell.length_c   1.000
_cell.angle_alpha   90.00
_cell.angle_beta   90.00
_cell.angle_gamma   90.00
#
_symmetry.space_group_name_H-M   'P 1'
#
loop_
_entity.id
_entity.type
_entity.pdbx_description
1 polymer ?
#
loop_
_entity_poly.entity_id
_entity_poly.type
_entity_poly.pdbx_seq_one_letter_code
_entity_poly.pdbx_strand_id
1 'polypeptide(L)'
;MKSTQCVIEQLAALSHSKRLGTFRLLMRRYPDFVSAGELSEHLNVPASTMSSNLAILYRAGLIEQVRSGTYILYSVNMKSVTKFYEYLFADCGRYRFSIEGVTGLSEKMMSIKKFNVLFICVGNSARSIFAETLLRDAAGDRFNVYSAGTHPGTELNPFAVKVLMDKGHEVSLLRAKDISEFTSPTAPHFDFVFTVCNLAANEACPAWEGQPISGHWGMPDPVKVTGTDAEKSLAFQQCYGMLKRRIDAFISIPIRELDRIAMQTAVDEIAKI
;
A
#
# COMPACT_ATOMS: atom_id res chain seq x y z
N MET A 1 14.12 26.66 -0.55
CA MET A 1 15.21 25.65 -0.54
C MET A 1 15.41 25.16 0.89
N LYS A 2 15.60 23.84 1.13
CA LYS A 2 16.06 23.37 2.44
C LYS A 2 17.51 23.79 2.65
N SER A 3 17.89 24.14 3.89
CA SER A 3 19.32 24.37 4.20
C SER A 3 20.04 23.01 4.15
N THR A 4 21.30 23.01 3.72
CA THR A 4 22.19 21.84 3.73
C THR A 4 22.20 21.17 5.11
N GLN A 5 22.19 21.96 6.19
CA GLN A 5 22.16 21.47 7.57
C GLN A 5 20.92 20.57 7.84
N CYS A 6 19.73 20.96 7.38
CA CYS A 6 18.52 20.17 7.53
C CYS A 6 18.63 18.80 6.82
N VAL A 7 19.26 18.76 5.64
CA VAL A 7 19.48 17.51 4.90
C VAL A 7 20.48 16.61 5.62
N ILE A 8 21.54 17.17 6.17
CA ILE A 8 22.53 16.43 6.98
C ILE A 8 21.84 15.79 8.20
N GLU A 9 20.98 16.52 8.90
CA GLU A 9 20.21 15.99 10.03
C GLU A 9 19.28 14.84 9.61
N GLN A 10 18.63 14.94 8.45
CA GLN A 10 17.79 13.89 7.91
C GLN A 10 18.58 12.64 7.52
N LEU A 11 19.74 12.81 6.89
CA LEU A 11 20.64 11.69 6.59
C LEU A 11 21.15 11.03 7.86
N ALA A 12 21.57 11.81 8.85
CA ALA A 12 22.00 11.30 10.16
C ALA A 12 20.87 10.56 10.88
N ALA A 13 19.63 11.02 10.79
CA ALA A 13 18.47 10.34 11.35
C ALA A 13 18.23 8.98 10.68
N LEU A 14 18.43 8.86 9.37
CA LEU A 14 18.26 7.61 8.63
C LEU A 14 19.47 6.66 8.71
N SER A 15 20.64 7.12 9.10
CA SER A 15 21.88 6.33 9.15
C SER A 15 21.94 5.28 10.28
N HIS A 16 20.80 4.75 10.70
CA HIS A 16 20.69 3.70 11.71
C HIS A 16 19.62 2.68 11.31
N SER A 17 19.95 1.38 11.34
CA SER A 17 19.11 0.31 10.79
C SER A 17 17.67 0.31 11.34
N LYS A 18 17.50 0.47 12.66
CA LYS A 18 16.16 0.49 13.28
C LYS A 18 15.37 1.75 12.90
N ARG A 19 16.01 2.92 12.79
CA ARG A 19 15.33 4.15 12.35
C ARG A 19 14.95 4.09 10.89
N LEU A 20 15.84 3.59 10.03
CA LEU A 20 15.53 3.34 8.62
C LEU A 20 14.38 2.35 8.46
N GLY A 21 14.37 1.27 9.26
CA GLY A 21 13.27 0.30 9.29
C GLY A 21 11.94 0.94 9.70
N THR A 22 11.94 1.78 10.73
CA THR A 22 10.76 2.52 11.18
C THR A 22 10.25 3.47 10.09
N PHE A 23 11.13 4.24 9.46
CA PHE A 23 10.77 5.13 8.36
C PHE A 23 10.19 4.36 7.16
N ARG A 24 10.80 3.24 6.76
CA ARG A 24 10.30 2.39 5.67
C ARG A 24 8.93 1.81 5.97
N LEU A 25 8.66 1.41 7.22
CA LEU A 25 7.35 0.91 7.62
C LEU A 25 6.30 2.02 7.52
N LEU A 26 6.60 3.22 8.02
CA LEU A 26 5.68 4.36 7.91
C LEU A 26 5.43 4.77 6.46
N MET A 27 6.45 4.72 5.58
CA MET A 27 6.28 4.94 4.14
C MET A 27 5.30 3.93 3.51
N ARG A 28 5.40 2.65 3.87
CA ARG A 28 4.47 1.61 3.37
C ARG A 28 3.04 1.77 3.87
N ARG A 29 2.90 2.38 5.07
CA ARG A 29 1.60 2.61 5.72
C ARG A 29 0.97 3.94 5.34
N TYR A 30 1.70 4.80 4.63
CA TYR A 30 1.14 6.09 4.19
C TYR A 30 -0.15 5.87 3.37
N PRO A 31 -1.22 6.65 3.61
CA PRO A 31 -1.30 7.84 4.49
C PRO A 31 -1.70 7.57 5.94
N ASP A 32 -1.75 6.32 6.40
CA ASP A 32 -2.19 5.98 7.75
C ASP A 32 -1.25 6.51 8.82
N PHE A 33 -1.82 6.77 10.00
CA PHE A 33 -1.08 7.05 11.23
C PHE A 33 -0.96 5.78 12.08
N VAL A 34 0.25 5.50 12.57
CA VAL A 34 0.61 4.25 13.27
C VAL A 34 1.07 4.56 14.69
N SER A 35 0.65 3.75 15.68
CA SER A 35 1.07 3.93 17.06
C SER A 35 2.50 3.43 17.30
N ALA A 36 3.18 4.01 18.32
CA ALA A 36 4.51 3.54 18.74
C ALA A 36 4.51 2.06 19.16
N GLY A 37 3.41 1.59 19.77
CA GLY A 37 3.24 0.18 20.16
C GLY A 37 3.21 -0.75 18.96
N GLU A 38 2.42 -0.45 17.94
CA GLU A 38 2.34 -1.21 16.70
C GLU A 38 3.71 -1.25 15.98
N LEU A 39 4.41 -0.11 15.91
CA LEU A 39 5.76 -0.05 15.32
C LEU A 39 6.78 -0.88 16.12
N SER A 40 6.70 -0.85 17.47
CA SER A 40 7.54 -1.61 18.36
C SER A 40 7.37 -3.12 18.17
N GLU A 41 6.13 -3.58 18.08
CA GLU A 41 5.77 -4.97 17.86
C GLU A 41 6.26 -5.48 16.51
N HIS A 42 5.90 -4.81 15.42
CA HIS A 42 6.24 -5.26 14.06
C HIS A 42 7.74 -5.23 13.74
N LEU A 43 8.49 -4.29 14.33
CA LEU A 43 9.93 -4.18 14.10
C LEU A 43 10.77 -4.92 15.15
N ASN A 44 10.12 -5.56 16.11
CA ASN A 44 10.76 -6.22 17.24
C ASN A 44 11.81 -5.29 17.91
N VAL A 45 11.36 -4.07 18.26
CA VAL A 45 12.19 -3.04 18.91
C VAL A 45 11.58 -2.71 20.27
N PRO A 46 12.33 -2.70 21.37
CA PRO A 46 11.81 -2.31 22.69
C PRO A 46 11.14 -0.93 22.68
N ALA A 47 10.04 -0.76 23.41
CA ALA A 47 9.22 0.46 23.42
C ALA A 47 10.02 1.73 23.73
N SER A 48 10.97 1.67 24.66
CA SER A 48 11.86 2.78 25.00
C SER A 48 12.77 3.18 23.83
N THR A 49 13.32 2.19 23.13
CA THR A 49 14.14 2.38 21.93
C THR A 49 13.29 2.91 20.78
N MET A 50 12.07 2.40 20.59
CA MET A 50 11.14 2.90 19.57
C MET A 50 10.80 4.38 19.82
N SER A 51 10.48 4.75 21.04
CA SER A 51 10.21 6.15 21.41
C SER A 51 11.39 7.07 21.11
N SER A 52 12.60 6.63 21.40
CA SER A 52 13.83 7.38 21.09
C SER A 52 14.04 7.52 19.57
N ASN A 53 13.82 6.44 18.81
CA ASN A 53 13.92 6.44 17.35
C ASN A 53 12.91 7.39 16.71
N LEU A 54 11.65 7.35 17.16
CA LEU A 54 10.59 8.24 16.70
C LEU A 54 10.89 9.70 17.01
N ALA A 55 11.42 10.01 18.20
CA ALA A 55 11.81 11.37 18.56
C ALA A 55 12.95 11.91 17.66
N ILE A 56 13.89 11.07 17.24
CA ILE A 56 14.97 11.46 16.32
C ILE A 56 14.40 11.74 14.92
N LEU A 57 13.57 10.83 14.39
CA LEU A 57 12.94 10.99 13.07
C LEU A 57 12.02 12.22 13.02
N TYR A 58 11.26 12.46 14.11
CA TYR A 58 10.38 13.62 14.23
C TYR A 58 11.17 14.93 14.26
N ARG A 59 12.23 15.04 15.05
CA ARG A 59 13.12 16.24 15.10
C ARG A 59 13.77 16.52 13.75
N ALA A 60 14.14 15.48 13.00
CA ALA A 60 14.67 15.62 11.65
C ALA A 60 13.57 16.01 10.63
N GLY A 61 12.30 16.08 11.05
CA GLY A 61 11.16 16.41 10.19
C GLY A 61 10.82 15.36 9.15
N LEU A 62 11.30 14.12 9.30
CA LEU A 62 11.00 12.99 8.40
C LEU A 62 9.62 12.39 8.65
N ILE A 63 9.16 12.49 9.88
CA ILE A 63 7.83 12.03 10.30
C ILE A 63 7.07 13.15 10.99
N GLU A 64 5.78 13.02 11.03
CA GLU A 64 4.87 13.87 11.80
C GLU A 64 4.12 13.04 12.82
N GLN A 65 3.50 13.71 13.79
CA GLN A 65 2.73 13.04 14.83
C GLN A 65 1.41 13.76 15.07
N VAL A 66 0.42 12.99 15.46
CA VAL A 66 -0.91 13.48 15.87
C VAL A 66 -1.31 12.80 17.18
N ARG A 67 -1.98 13.56 18.05
CA ARG A 67 -2.53 13.00 19.29
C ARG A 67 -3.96 12.52 19.05
N SER A 68 -4.23 11.27 19.40
CA SER A 68 -5.57 10.68 19.37
C SER A 68 -5.90 10.10 20.75
N GLY A 69 -6.64 10.84 21.55
CA GLY A 69 -6.91 10.51 22.95
C GLY A 69 -5.62 10.45 23.79
N THR A 70 -5.31 9.27 24.32
CA THR A 70 -4.11 8.99 25.11
C THR A 70 -2.92 8.57 24.26
N TYR A 71 -3.12 8.28 22.97
CA TYR A 71 -2.09 7.79 22.06
C TYR A 71 -1.48 8.90 21.23
N ILE A 72 -0.19 8.73 20.91
CA ILE A 72 0.50 9.50 19.88
C ILE A 72 0.64 8.57 18.67
N LEU A 73 0.16 9.02 17.53
CA LEU A 73 0.23 8.32 16.27
C LEU A 73 1.20 9.03 15.34
N TYR A 74 1.90 8.28 14.49
CA TYR A 74 2.99 8.76 13.65
C TYR A 74 2.73 8.41 12.18
N SER A 75 3.05 9.35 11.30
CA SER A 75 3.05 9.14 9.84
C SER A 75 4.27 9.80 9.21
N VAL A 76 4.50 9.55 7.94
CA VAL A 76 5.56 10.21 7.18
C VAL A 76 5.18 11.66 6.89
N ASN A 77 6.07 12.60 7.12
CA ASN A 77 5.90 13.97 6.65
C ASN A 77 6.28 14.06 5.16
N MET A 78 5.34 13.69 4.28
CA MET A 78 5.57 13.62 2.83
C MET A 78 6.08 14.95 2.26
N LYS A 79 5.56 16.09 2.71
CA LYS A 79 6.03 17.41 2.27
C LYS A 79 7.51 17.64 2.56
N SER A 80 7.99 17.16 3.70
CA SER A 80 9.39 17.27 4.09
C SER A 80 10.27 16.27 3.36
N VAL A 81 9.78 15.06 3.19
CA VAL A 81 10.48 13.95 2.51
C VAL A 81 10.64 14.24 1.02
N THR A 82 9.61 14.75 0.35
CA THR A 82 9.72 15.20 -1.04
C THR A 82 10.86 16.22 -1.22
N LYS A 83 10.88 17.27 -0.38
CA LYS A 83 11.95 18.28 -0.42
C LYS A 83 13.34 17.72 -0.10
N PHE A 84 13.42 16.68 0.71
CA PHE A 84 14.68 15.99 1.01
C PHE A 84 15.21 15.24 -0.22
N TYR A 85 14.36 14.50 -0.91
CA TYR A 85 14.74 13.79 -2.13
C TYR A 85 15.04 14.77 -3.28
N GLU A 86 14.24 15.82 -3.44
CA GLU A 86 14.52 16.89 -4.42
C GLU A 86 15.92 17.49 -4.23
N TYR A 87 16.29 17.79 -2.99
CA TYR A 87 17.63 18.32 -2.70
C TYR A 87 18.73 17.32 -3.07
N LEU A 88 18.60 16.05 -2.67
CA LEU A 88 19.59 15.03 -3.00
C LEU A 88 19.72 14.85 -4.52
N PHE A 89 18.61 14.89 -5.23
CA PHE A 89 18.57 14.66 -6.67
C PHE A 89 19.05 15.88 -7.48
N ALA A 90 18.51 17.04 -7.16
CA ALA A 90 18.76 18.27 -7.92
C ALA A 90 20.10 18.92 -7.53
N ASP A 91 20.36 19.09 -6.24
CA ASP A 91 21.54 19.83 -5.76
C ASP A 91 22.77 18.92 -5.65
N CYS A 92 22.69 17.82 -4.89
CA CYS A 92 23.82 16.91 -4.74
C CYS A 92 24.09 16.10 -6.02
N GLY A 93 23.03 15.58 -6.64
CA GLY A 93 23.11 14.74 -7.84
C GLY A 93 23.24 15.55 -9.15
N ARG A 94 22.90 16.84 -9.15
CA ARG A 94 22.87 17.72 -10.33
C ARG A 94 22.14 17.09 -11.52
N TYR A 95 21.04 16.35 -11.24
CA TYR A 95 20.27 15.60 -12.25
C TYR A 95 21.11 14.61 -13.08
N ARG A 96 22.30 14.19 -12.59
CA ARG A 96 23.17 13.25 -13.32
C ARG A 96 22.73 11.80 -13.22
N PHE A 97 21.83 11.50 -12.31
CA PHE A 97 21.22 10.17 -12.20
C PHE A 97 19.98 10.15 -13.08
N SER A 98 20.03 9.41 -14.17
CA SER A 98 18.79 9.06 -14.88
C SER A 98 17.98 8.13 -13.98
N ILE A 99 16.77 8.52 -13.64
CA ILE A 99 15.79 7.65 -13.00
C ILE A 99 15.09 6.84 -14.12
N GLU A 100 15.85 6.38 -15.11
CA GLU A 100 15.31 5.62 -16.25
C GLU A 100 14.58 4.34 -15.80
N GLY A 101 14.97 3.77 -14.66
CA GLY A 101 14.23 2.69 -14.00
C GLY A 101 12.96 3.14 -13.25
N VAL A 102 12.80 4.42 -12.93
CA VAL A 102 11.66 4.96 -12.19
C VAL A 102 10.61 5.59 -13.14
N THR A 103 11.06 6.12 -14.28
CA THR A 103 10.19 6.75 -15.29
C THR A 103 9.93 5.87 -16.50
N GLY A 104 10.36 4.60 -16.48
CA GLY A 104 10.37 3.65 -17.60
C GLY A 104 9.01 3.22 -18.16
N LEU A 105 8.06 4.14 -18.26
CA LEU A 105 6.97 4.06 -19.24
C LEU A 105 7.45 4.78 -20.50
N SER A 106 8.29 4.08 -21.29
CA SER A 106 8.61 4.50 -22.65
C SER A 106 7.31 4.71 -23.43
N GLU A 107 7.16 5.90 -24.03
CA GLU A 107 6.02 6.30 -24.88
C GLU A 107 5.67 5.31 -26.01
N LYS A 108 6.50 4.30 -26.20
CA LYS A 108 6.42 3.37 -27.33
C LYS A 108 5.48 2.17 -27.12
N MET A 109 4.80 2.02 -25.96
CA MET A 109 3.89 0.89 -25.71
C MET A 109 2.45 1.31 -25.32
N MET A 110 1.99 2.48 -25.68
CA MET A 110 0.68 3.02 -25.30
C MET A 110 -0.52 2.51 -26.11
N SER A 111 -0.35 1.48 -26.93
CA SER A 111 -1.46 0.93 -27.72
C SER A 111 -1.85 -0.45 -27.20
N ILE A 112 -2.99 -0.55 -26.53
CA ILE A 112 -3.78 -1.77 -26.28
C ILE A 112 -3.36 -2.64 -25.06
N LYS A 113 -2.24 -2.42 -24.36
CA LYS A 113 -1.88 -3.24 -23.21
C LYS A 113 -2.75 -2.93 -21.98
N LYS A 114 -3.35 -3.98 -21.37
CA LYS A 114 -4.02 -3.87 -20.07
C LYS A 114 -2.99 -3.65 -18.97
N PHE A 115 -3.34 -2.89 -17.95
CA PHE A 115 -2.51 -2.73 -16.76
C PHE A 115 -2.66 -3.93 -15.83
N ASN A 116 -1.57 -4.41 -15.26
CA ASN A 116 -1.57 -5.50 -14.30
C ASN A 116 -1.67 -4.93 -12.87
N VAL A 117 -2.69 -5.35 -12.14
CA VAL A 117 -2.99 -4.88 -10.78
C VAL A 117 -3.00 -6.05 -9.81
N LEU A 118 -2.24 -5.97 -8.72
CA LEU A 118 -2.20 -6.97 -7.66
C LEU A 118 -2.74 -6.40 -6.35
N PHE A 119 -3.71 -7.09 -5.75
CA PHE A 119 -4.22 -6.80 -4.41
C PHE A 119 -3.68 -7.81 -3.39
N ILE A 120 -3.08 -7.33 -2.30
CA ILE A 120 -2.43 -8.16 -1.28
C ILE A 120 -3.11 -7.98 0.07
N CYS A 121 -3.43 -9.10 0.73
CA CYS A 121 -3.78 -9.15 2.14
C CYS A 121 -3.05 -10.33 2.81
N VAL A 122 -3.35 -10.68 4.06
CA VAL A 122 -2.71 -11.85 4.70
C VAL A 122 -3.32 -13.15 4.15
N GLY A 123 -4.61 -13.36 4.33
CA GLY A 123 -5.24 -14.66 4.09
C GLY A 123 -5.75 -14.90 2.67
N ASN A 124 -5.80 -13.89 1.80
CA ASN A 124 -6.41 -13.97 0.44
C ASN A 124 -7.79 -14.67 0.42
N SER A 125 -8.60 -14.44 1.45
CA SER A 125 -9.90 -15.12 1.61
C SER A 125 -11.12 -14.19 1.56
N ALA A 126 -10.91 -12.86 1.68
CA ALA A 126 -11.98 -11.85 1.69
C ALA A 126 -11.57 -10.54 1.01
N ARG A 127 -10.82 -9.64 1.69
CA ARG A 127 -10.54 -8.27 1.24
C ARG A 127 -9.92 -8.20 -0.15
N SER A 128 -8.81 -8.87 -0.38
CA SER A 128 -8.14 -8.89 -1.69
C SER A 128 -8.96 -9.62 -2.76
N ILE A 129 -9.76 -10.62 -2.37
CA ILE A 129 -10.71 -11.30 -3.26
C ILE A 129 -11.83 -10.35 -3.70
N PHE A 130 -12.39 -9.54 -2.79
CA PHE A 130 -13.34 -8.49 -3.15
C PHE A 130 -12.75 -7.49 -4.13
N ALA A 131 -11.53 -7.01 -3.86
CA ALA A 131 -10.85 -6.04 -4.72
C ALA A 131 -10.58 -6.61 -6.12
N GLU A 132 -10.08 -7.85 -6.21
CA GLU A 132 -9.88 -8.57 -7.48
C GLU A 132 -11.18 -8.66 -8.27
N THR A 133 -12.25 -9.12 -7.64
CA THR A 133 -13.55 -9.31 -8.29
C THR A 133 -14.11 -7.97 -8.76
N LEU A 134 -14.15 -6.97 -7.88
CA LEU A 134 -14.71 -5.66 -8.19
C LEU A 134 -14.00 -4.99 -9.37
N LEU A 135 -12.67 -4.97 -9.39
CA LEU A 135 -11.93 -4.35 -10.48
C LEU A 135 -12.01 -5.15 -11.78
N ARG A 136 -11.96 -6.47 -11.71
CA ARG A 136 -12.12 -7.35 -12.86
C ARG A 136 -13.47 -7.15 -13.54
N ASP A 137 -14.55 -7.13 -12.76
CA ASP A 137 -15.90 -7.05 -13.31
C ASP A 137 -16.26 -5.65 -13.81
N ALA A 138 -15.69 -4.59 -13.18
CA ALA A 138 -15.97 -3.22 -13.57
C ALA A 138 -15.08 -2.68 -14.70
N ALA A 139 -13.86 -3.19 -14.88
CA ALA A 139 -12.89 -2.65 -15.83
C ALA A 139 -11.90 -3.71 -16.35
N GLY A 140 -12.32 -4.96 -16.51
CA GLY A 140 -11.49 -6.05 -17.01
C GLY A 140 -11.06 -5.90 -18.47
N ASP A 141 -11.62 -4.95 -19.19
CA ASP A 141 -11.15 -4.52 -20.52
C ASP A 141 -9.83 -3.71 -20.44
N ARG A 142 -9.61 -2.98 -19.34
CA ARG A 142 -8.44 -2.13 -19.09
C ARG A 142 -7.40 -2.77 -18.17
N PHE A 143 -7.80 -3.71 -17.32
CA PHE A 143 -6.96 -4.28 -16.28
C PHE A 143 -6.93 -5.82 -16.32
N ASN A 144 -5.75 -6.40 -16.13
CA ASN A 144 -5.58 -7.78 -15.66
C ASN A 144 -5.46 -7.71 -14.13
N VAL A 145 -6.36 -8.38 -13.43
CA VAL A 145 -6.48 -8.22 -11.98
C VAL A 145 -6.12 -9.51 -11.27
N TYR A 146 -5.30 -9.37 -10.24
CA TYR A 146 -4.79 -10.47 -9.43
C TYR A 146 -4.96 -10.17 -7.95
N SER A 147 -5.02 -11.21 -7.14
CA SER A 147 -4.93 -11.07 -5.68
C SER A 147 -4.04 -12.15 -5.08
N ALA A 148 -3.42 -11.85 -3.94
CA ALA A 148 -2.58 -12.80 -3.21
C ALA A 148 -2.67 -12.60 -1.70
N GLY A 149 -2.26 -13.64 -0.96
CA GLY A 149 -2.04 -13.61 0.47
C GLY A 149 -0.57 -13.80 0.80
N THR A 150 -0.11 -13.15 1.88
CA THR A 150 1.21 -13.42 2.44
C THR A 150 1.23 -14.75 3.22
N HIS A 151 0.07 -15.13 3.79
CA HIS A 151 -0.18 -16.40 4.46
C HIS A 151 -1.59 -16.87 4.12
N PRO A 152 -1.83 -17.33 2.89
CA PRO A 152 -3.18 -17.72 2.46
C PRO A 152 -3.65 -18.98 3.16
N GLY A 153 -4.97 -19.04 3.42
CA GLY A 153 -5.65 -20.29 3.73
C GLY A 153 -5.90 -21.14 2.48
N THR A 154 -6.51 -22.31 2.68
CA THR A 154 -6.88 -23.19 1.57
C THR A 154 -8.18 -22.78 0.90
N GLU A 155 -9.06 -22.09 1.64
CA GLU A 155 -10.43 -21.79 1.19
C GLU A 155 -10.75 -20.30 1.32
N LEU A 156 -11.68 -19.85 0.50
CA LEU A 156 -12.27 -18.52 0.62
C LEU A 156 -13.23 -18.47 1.80
N ASN A 157 -13.33 -17.29 2.42
CA ASN A 157 -14.29 -17.12 3.51
C ASN A 157 -15.73 -17.22 2.98
N PRO A 158 -16.61 -18.08 3.57
CA PRO A 158 -17.96 -18.31 3.06
C PRO A 158 -18.84 -17.05 3.07
N PHE A 159 -18.66 -16.13 4.02
CA PHE A 159 -19.36 -14.85 4.01
C PHE A 159 -18.91 -13.96 2.84
N ALA A 160 -17.63 -14.00 2.48
CA ALA A 160 -17.14 -13.26 1.31
C ALA A 160 -17.72 -13.82 0.02
N VAL A 161 -17.70 -15.14 -0.15
CA VAL A 161 -18.32 -15.83 -1.30
C VAL A 161 -19.80 -15.48 -1.40
N LYS A 162 -20.53 -15.57 -0.27
CA LYS A 162 -21.95 -15.22 -0.23
C LYS A 162 -22.22 -13.78 -0.65
N VAL A 163 -21.46 -12.80 -0.15
CA VAL A 163 -21.63 -11.38 -0.54
C VAL A 163 -21.41 -11.20 -2.04
N LEU A 164 -20.38 -11.83 -2.62
CA LEU A 164 -20.11 -11.78 -4.06
C LEU A 164 -21.26 -12.37 -4.87
N MET A 165 -21.75 -13.57 -4.49
CA MET A 165 -22.88 -14.22 -5.17
C MET A 165 -24.16 -13.39 -5.07
N ASP A 166 -24.48 -12.86 -3.88
CA ASP A 166 -25.66 -12.01 -3.66
C ASP A 166 -25.60 -10.70 -4.49
N LYS A 167 -24.40 -10.26 -4.89
CA LYS A 167 -24.17 -9.11 -5.76
C LYS A 167 -24.06 -9.46 -7.25
N GLY A 168 -24.19 -10.72 -7.61
CA GLY A 168 -24.17 -11.20 -8.99
C GLY A 168 -22.79 -11.41 -9.60
N HIS A 169 -21.75 -11.49 -8.77
CA HIS A 169 -20.38 -11.75 -9.24
C HIS A 169 -20.14 -13.26 -9.50
N GLU A 170 -19.33 -13.55 -10.53
CA GLU A 170 -18.84 -14.90 -10.80
C GLU A 170 -17.74 -15.29 -9.81
N VAL A 171 -17.95 -16.38 -9.07
CA VAL A 171 -17.06 -16.82 -8.00
C VAL A 171 -16.31 -18.13 -8.30
N SER A 172 -16.68 -18.87 -9.35
CA SER A 172 -16.14 -20.21 -9.65
C SER A 172 -14.63 -20.22 -9.92
N LEU A 173 -14.07 -19.12 -10.39
CA LEU A 173 -12.65 -18.98 -10.71
C LEU A 173 -11.82 -18.39 -9.55
N LEU A 174 -12.49 -18.01 -8.46
CA LEU A 174 -11.83 -17.43 -7.30
C LEU A 174 -11.18 -18.52 -6.45
N ARG A 175 -9.94 -18.28 -6.05
CA ARG A 175 -9.20 -19.12 -5.11
C ARG A 175 -8.26 -18.32 -4.25
N ALA A 176 -7.87 -18.84 -3.12
CA ALA A 176 -6.75 -18.30 -2.35
C ALA A 176 -5.43 -18.58 -3.10
N LYS A 177 -4.56 -17.60 -3.15
CA LYS A 177 -3.27 -17.61 -3.88
C LYS A 177 -2.16 -17.11 -2.96
N ASP A 178 -1.03 -17.80 -2.97
CA ASP A 178 0.17 -17.37 -2.26
C ASP A 178 0.90 -16.28 -3.06
N ILE A 179 1.48 -15.31 -2.36
CA ILE A 179 2.25 -14.23 -2.98
C ILE A 179 3.44 -14.75 -3.80
N SER A 180 3.97 -15.92 -3.46
CA SER A 180 5.07 -16.56 -4.20
C SER A 180 4.70 -16.91 -5.64
N GLU A 181 3.42 -17.11 -5.95
CA GLU A 181 2.96 -17.31 -7.34
C GLU A 181 3.28 -16.08 -8.23
N PHE A 182 3.45 -14.92 -7.63
CA PHE A 182 3.65 -13.64 -8.30
C PHE A 182 5.07 -13.07 -8.14
N THR A 183 5.99 -13.81 -7.54
CA THR A 183 7.39 -13.42 -7.37
C THR A 183 8.36 -14.24 -8.21
N SER A 184 7.86 -15.18 -9.01
CA SER A 184 8.67 -16.01 -9.91
C SER A 184 9.14 -15.20 -11.14
N PRO A 185 10.23 -15.60 -11.82
CA PRO A 185 10.68 -14.94 -13.04
C PRO A 185 9.67 -14.96 -14.20
N THR A 186 8.65 -15.84 -14.12
CA THR A 186 7.56 -15.95 -15.10
C THR A 186 6.30 -15.19 -14.69
N ALA A 187 6.32 -14.55 -13.51
CA ALA A 187 5.19 -13.78 -13.03
C ALA A 187 4.95 -12.53 -13.91
N PRO A 188 3.71 -12.05 -14.00
CA PRO A 188 3.43 -10.83 -14.73
C PRO A 188 4.12 -9.62 -14.06
N HIS A 189 4.67 -8.71 -14.85
CA HIS A 189 5.07 -7.40 -14.34
C HIS A 189 3.83 -6.62 -13.91
N PHE A 190 3.83 -6.11 -12.68
CA PHE A 190 2.74 -5.32 -12.15
C PHE A 190 2.95 -3.84 -12.41
N ASP A 191 1.88 -3.17 -12.84
CA ASP A 191 1.83 -1.71 -12.95
C ASP A 191 1.37 -1.08 -11.63
N PHE A 192 0.50 -1.78 -10.89
CA PHE A 192 -0.03 -1.36 -9.59
C PHE A 192 -0.01 -2.50 -8.58
N VAL A 193 0.36 -2.20 -7.34
CA VAL A 193 0.30 -3.14 -6.20
C VAL A 193 -0.36 -2.46 -5.00
N PHE A 194 -1.47 -3.02 -4.54
CA PHE A 194 -2.23 -2.50 -3.42
C PHE A 194 -2.23 -3.46 -2.24
N THR A 195 -1.85 -2.99 -1.06
CA THR A 195 -2.12 -3.72 0.18
C THR A 195 -3.48 -3.28 0.75
N VAL A 196 -4.37 -4.24 1.02
CA VAL A 196 -5.72 -3.97 1.52
C VAL A 196 -5.90 -4.33 2.99
N CYS A 197 -4.81 -4.59 3.72
CA CYS A 197 -4.80 -4.76 5.16
C CYS A 197 -3.47 -4.31 5.77
N ASN A 198 -3.53 -3.82 7.01
CA ASN A 198 -2.37 -3.26 7.72
C ASN A 198 -1.28 -4.30 7.94
N LEU A 199 -1.64 -5.55 8.26
CA LEU A 199 -0.66 -6.61 8.50
C LEU A 199 0.19 -6.88 7.24
N ALA A 200 -0.44 -7.05 6.06
CA ALA A 200 0.31 -7.24 4.82
C ALA A 200 1.17 -6.02 4.44
N ALA A 201 0.73 -4.80 4.79
CA ALA A 201 1.56 -3.61 4.57
C ALA A 201 2.76 -3.51 5.53
N ASN A 202 2.68 -4.14 6.71
CA ASN A 202 3.77 -4.19 7.66
C ASN A 202 4.84 -5.24 7.28
N GLU A 203 4.46 -6.28 6.57
CA GLU A 203 5.39 -7.29 6.09
C GLU A 203 6.35 -6.72 5.03
N ALA A 204 7.53 -7.31 4.94
CA ALA A 204 8.48 -6.96 3.89
C ALA A 204 7.95 -7.52 2.56
N CYS A 205 7.22 -6.72 1.81
CA CYS A 205 6.87 -7.08 0.44
C CYS A 205 8.13 -7.31 -0.40
N PRO A 206 8.11 -8.31 -1.32
CA PRO A 206 9.18 -8.48 -2.28
C PRO A 206 9.45 -7.17 -3.04
N ALA A 207 10.67 -6.96 -3.46
CA ALA A 207 10.97 -5.90 -4.42
C ALA A 207 10.34 -6.32 -5.76
N TRP A 208 9.27 -5.64 -6.14
CA TRP A 208 8.61 -5.89 -7.43
C TRP A 208 9.46 -5.37 -8.57
N GLU A 209 9.68 -6.19 -9.57
CA GLU A 209 10.36 -5.77 -10.80
C GLU A 209 9.53 -4.68 -11.50
N GLY A 210 10.20 -3.63 -12.03
CA GLY A 210 9.54 -2.50 -12.67
C GLY A 210 9.00 -1.44 -11.70
N GLN A 211 9.15 -1.62 -10.38
CA GLN A 211 8.71 -0.66 -9.35
C GLN A 211 7.26 -0.16 -9.57
N PRO A 212 6.24 -0.99 -9.39
CA PRO A 212 4.84 -0.60 -9.59
C PRO A 212 4.43 0.61 -8.74
N ILE A 213 3.42 1.35 -9.17
CA ILE A 213 2.71 2.29 -8.32
C ILE A 213 2.14 1.51 -7.14
N SER A 214 2.44 1.93 -5.92
CA SER A 214 2.04 1.20 -4.72
C SER A 214 1.07 2.02 -3.88
N GLY A 215 0.01 1.37 -3.38
CA GLY A 215 -0.95 2.01 -2.50
C GLY A 215 -1.28 1.15 -1.29
N HIS A 216 -1.59 1.82 -0.18
CA HIS A 216 -2.11 1.14 1.00
C HIS A 216 -3.58 1.53 1.22
N TRP A 217 -4.49 0.60 0.96
CA TRP A 217 -5.93 0.76 1.15
C TRP A 217 -6.41 -0.03 2.38
N GLY A 218 -5.78 0.22 3.52
CA GLY A 218 -6.08 -0.44 4.79
C GLY A 218 -7.56 -0.33 5.17
N MET A 219 -8.12 -1.43 5.68
CA MET A 219 -9.49 -1.48 6.16
C MET A 219 -9.65 -2.51 7.27
N PRO A 220 -10.73 -2.38 8.09
CA PRO A 220 -11.05 -3.36 9.12
C PRO A 220 -11.12 -4.77 8.55
N ASP A 221 -10.72 -5.75 9.36
CA ASP A 221 -10.76 -7.15 8.98
C ASP A 221 -12.13 -7.75 9.28
N PRO A 222 -12.98 -8.05 8.27
CA PRO A 222 -14.30 -8.60 8.51
C PRO A 222 -14.24 -10.03 9.08
N VAL A 223 -13.12 -10.75 8.87
CA VAL A 223 -12.93 -12.13 9.38
C VAL A 223 -12.77 -12.13 10.90
N LYS A 224 -12.27 -11.03 11.50
CA LYS A 224 -12.07 -10.91 12.94
C LYS A 224 -13.33 -10.52 13.72
N VAL A 225 -14.42 -10.20 13.03
CA VAL A 225 -15.68 -9.83 13.70
C VAL A 225 -16.29 -11.06 14.35
N THR A 226 -16.50 -10.97 15.67
CA THR A 226 -17.20 -11.97 16.48
C THR A 226 -18.67 -11.59 16.62
N GLY A 227 -19.52 -12.54 16.92
CA GLY A 227 -20.96 -12.32 17.09
C GLY A 227 -21.81 -13.26 16.22
N THR A 228 -23.04 -12.85 15.98
CA THR A 228 -24.01 -13.57 15.15
C THR A 228 -23.63 -13.56 13.68
N ASP A 229 -24.21 -14.48 12.91
CA ASP A 229 -23.98 -14.52 11.45
C ASP A 229 -24.48 -13.25 10.74
N ALA A 230 -25.49 -12.58 11.29
CA ALA A 230 -25.98 -11.31 10.79
C ALA A 230 -24.95 -10.19 10.97
N GLU A 231 -24.31 -10.10 12.14
CA GLU A 231 -23.24 -9.14 12.43
C GLU A 231 -21.99 -9.39 11.56
N LYS A 232 -21.60 -10.65 11.42
CA LYS A 232 -20.51 -11.04 10.50
C LYS A 232 -20.85 -10.67 9.06
N SER A 233 -22.04 -11.05 8.57
CA SER A 233 -22.50 -10.71 7.22
C SER A 233 -22.46 -9.18 6.97
N LEU A 234 -22.90 -8.39 7.95
CA LEU A 234 -22.84 -6.93 7.86
C LEU A 234 -21.41 -6.41 7.71
N ALA A 235 -20.46 -6.95 8.47
CA ALA A 235 -19.05 -6.55 8.38
C ALA A 235 -18.46 -6.84 6.99
N PHE A 236 -18.80 -7.99 6.39
CA PHE A 236 -18.38 -8.32 5.01
C PHE A 236 -19.03 -7.40 3.97
N GLN A 237 -20.31 -7.05 4.13
CA GLN A 237 -20.98 -6.10 3.25
C GLN A 237 -20.37 -4.70 3.35
N GLN A 238 -20.05 -4.24 4.55
CA GLN A 238 -19.36 -2.96 4.76
C GLN A 238 -17.97 -2.94 4.11
N CYS A 239 -17.19 -4.01 4.30
CA CYS A 239 -15.88 -4.16 3.67
C CYS A 239 -16.00 -4.13 2.12
N TYR A 240 -16.95 -4.86 1.55
CA TYR A 240 -17.26 -4.81 0.12
C TYR A 240 -17.59 -3.39 -0.35
N GLY A 241 -18.45 -2.68 0.38
CA GLY A 241 -18.85 -1.31 0.05
C GLY A 241 -17.68 -0.31 0.11
N MET A 242 -16.78 -0.46 1.07
CA MET A 242 -15.56 0.36 1.16
C MET A 242 -14.65 0.13 -0.04
N LEU A 243 -14.39 -1.14 -0.38
CA LEU A 243 -13.58 -1.48 -1.55
C LEU A 243 -14.21 -1.00 -2.85
N LYS A 244 -15.53 -1.16 -2.98
CA LYS A 244 -16.23 -0.70 -4.18
C LYS A 244 -16.01 0.80 -4.42
N ARG A 245 -16.15 1.65 -3.40
CA ARG A 245 -15.89 3.09 -3.54
C ARG A 245 -14.46 3.39 -4.00
N ARG A 246 -13.46 2.71 -3.42
CA ARG A 246 -12.05 2.88 -3.80
C ARG A 246 -11.77 2.40 -5.23
N ILE A 247 -12.35 1.27 -5.62
CA ILE A 247 -12.23 0.75 -6.99
C ILE A 247 -12.91 1.69 -7.99
N ASP A 248 -14.11 2.20 -7.69
CA ASP A 248 -14.80 3.15 -8.55
C ASP A 248 -13.96 4.44 -8.72
N ALA A 249 -13.34 4.95 -7.65
CA ALA A 249 -12.42 6.08 -7.72
C ALA A 249 -11.16 5.76 -8.55
N PHE A 250 -10.56 4.58 -8.37
CA PHE A 250 -9.38 4.14 -9.12
C PHE A 250 -9.67 4.02 -10.63
N ILE A 251 -10.81 3.45 -10.98
CA ILE A 251 -11.24 3.33 -12.39
C ILE A 251 -11.40 4.72 -13.05
N SER A 252 -11.76 5.74 -12.28
CA SER A 252 -11.96 7.11 -12.76
C SER A 252 -10.65 7.86 -13.04
N ILE A 253 -9.49 7.35 -12.59
CA ILE A 253 -8.20 7.98 -12.87
C ILE A 253 -7.88 7.86 -14.36
N PRO A 254 -7.50 8.97 -15.03
CA PRO A 254 -7.04 8.95 -16.43
C PRO A 254 -5.58 8.43 -16.50
N ILE A 255 -5.39 7.14 -16.20
CA ILE A 255 -4.08 6.48 -16.02
C ILE A 255 -3.11 6.74 -17.17
N ARG A 256 -3.61 6.84 -18.40
CA ARG A 256 -2.78 7.03 -19.60
C ARG A 256 -2.31 8.46 -19.81
N GLU A 257 -2.88 9.42 -19.06
CA GLU A 257 -2.62 10.86 -19.22
C GLU A 257 -1.74 11.42 -18.10
N LEU A 258 -1.55 10.65 -17.02
CA LEU A 258 -0.82 11.08 -15.84
C LEU A 258 0.63 10.57 -15.87
N ASP A 259 1.56 11.43 -15.47
CA ASP A 259 2.91 11.00 -15.12
C ASP A 259 2.91 10.16 -13.83
N ARG A 260 4.05 9.53 -13.54
CA ARG A 260 4.18 8.62 -12.40
C ARG A 260 3.93 9.29 -11.04
N ILE A 261 4.33 10.55 -10.87
CA ILE A 261 4.17 11.30 -9.60
C ILE A 261 2.70 11.65 -9.39
N ALA A 262 2.04 12.16 -10.44
CA ALA A 262 0.62 12.47 -10.40
C ALA A 262 -0.23 11.19 -10.16
N MET A 263 0.17 10.07 -10.77
CA MET A 263 -0.46 8.77 -10.56
C MET A 263 -0.33 8.29 -9.12
N GLN A 264 0.88 8.35 -8.53
CA GLN A 264 1.09 7.97 -7.14
C GLN A 264 0.25 8.85 -6.21
N THR A 265 0.21 10.16 -6.46
CA THR A 265 -0.61 11.10 -5.68
C THR A 265 -2.09 10.75 -5.77
N ALA A 266 -2.61 10.45 -6.96
CA ALA A 266 -4.01 10.05 -7.14
C ALA A 266 -4.34 8.74 -6.40
N VAL A 267 -3.45 7.76 -6.41
CA VAL A 267 -3.59 6.50 -5.68
C VAL A 267 -3.60 6.72 -4.17
N ASP A 268 -2.72 7.60 -3.65
CA ASP A 268 -2.65 7.92 -2.23
C ASP A 268 -3.91 8.67 -1.74
N GLU A 269 -4.51 9.52 -2.58
CA GLU A 269 -5.78 10.21 -2.24
C GLU A 269 -6.96 9.23 -2.13
N ILE A 270 -7.01 8.18 -2.96
CA ILE A 270 -8.04 7.13 -2.87
C ILE A 270 -8.00 6.40 -1.52
N ALA A 271 -6.83 6.24 -0.92
CA ALA A 271 -6.69 5.59 0.38
C ALA A 271 -7.47 6.31 1.51
N LYS A 272 -7.78 7.60 1.32
CA LYS A 272 -8.49 8.44 2.31
C LYS A 272 -10.01 8.35 2.21
N ILE A 273 -10.57 7.66 1.22
CA ILE A 273 -12.03 7.50 0.97
C ILE A 273 -12.64 6.45 1.88
#